data_ce13954a5601d9ab780ec3d93bce1db6
#
_entry.id   ce13954a5601d9ab780ec3d93bce1db6
#
_cell.length_a   1.000
_cell.length_b   1.000
_cell.length_c   1.000
_cell.angle_alpha   90.00
_cell.angle_beta   90.00
_cell.angle_gamma   90.00
#
_symmetry.space_group_name_H-M   'P 1'
#
loop_
_entity.id
_entity.type
_entity.pdbx_description
1 polymer ?
#
loop_
_entity_poly.entity_id
_entity_poly.type
_entity_poly.pdbx_seq_one_letter_code
_entity_poly.pdbx_strand_id
1 'polypeptide(L)'
;MHNKEYRPTLAQLRTFVTIAENKHFGTAATKLEISQPSLSQALVALEQGLGVQLIERSTRKVIVTATGEKLLPYAEATLEAADAFLAHARGAHGT
;
A
#
# COMPACT_ATOMS: atom_id res chain seq x y z
N MET A 1 -14.62 2.81 13.03
CA MET A 1 -14.67 1.39 13.41
C MET A 1 -14.29 0.52 12.24
N HIS A 2 -13.45 -0.46 12.44
CA HIS A 2 -13.05 -1.34 11.36
C HIS A 2 -13.88 -2.63 11.37
N ASN A 3 -13.89 -3.29 10.24
CA ASN A 3 -14.58 -4.56 10.07
C ASN A 3 -13.54 -5.68 10.20
N LYS A 4 -13.77 -6.60 11.13
CA LYS A 4 -12.84 -7.71 11.38
C LYS A 4 -12.65 -8.59 10.15
N GLU A 5 -13.63 -8.61 9.26
CA GLU A 5 -13.54 -9.43 8.04
C GLU A 5 -12.94 -8.68 6.87
N TYR A 6 -12.58 -7.42 7.07
CA TYR A 6 -11.98 -6.63 6.01
C TYR A 6 -10.67 -7.26 5.55
N ARG A 7 -10.49 -7.32 4.24
CA ARG A 7 -9.26 -7.81 3.62
C ARG A 7 -8.73 -6.75 2.68
N PRO A 8 -7.54 -6.23 2.94
CA PRO A 8 -6.95 -5.28 1.99
C PRO A 8 -6.70 -5.95 0.64
N THR A 9 -6.78 -5.15 -0.41
CA THR A 9 -6.36 -5.62 -1.72
C THR A 9 -4.86 -5.42 -1.87
N LEU A 10 -4.25 -6.16 -2.81
CA LEU A 10 -2.83 -5.97 -3.09
C LEU A 10 -2.57 -4.55 -3.61
N ALA A 11 -3.50 -4.00 -4.38
CA ALA A 11 -3.37 -2.62 -4.86
C ALA A 11 -3.33 -1.62 -3.70
N GLN A 12 -4.15 -1.83 -2.67
CA GLN A 12 -4.14 -0.95 -1.50
C GLN A 12 -2.82 -1.06 -0.74
N LEU A 13 -2.30 -2.29 -0.57
CA LEU A 13 -1.02 -2.48 0.10
C LEU A 13 0.10 -1.82 -0.70
N ARG A 14 0.07 -1.94 -2.02
CA ARG A 14 1.07 -1.31 -2.88
C ARG A 14 1.02 0.22 -2.77
N THR A 15 -0.19 0.77 -2.65
CA THR A 15 -0.37 2.20 -2.43
C THR A 15 0.34 2.64 -1.15
N PHE A 16 0.09 1.94 -0.06
CA PHE A 16 0.71 2.27 1.22
C PHE A 16 2.24 2.18 1.14
N VAL A 17 2.74 1.06 0.63
CA VAL A 17 4.19 0.84 0.55
C VAL A 17 4.85 1.92 -0.34
N THR A 18 4.23 2.22 -1.48
CA THR A 18 4.81 3.20 -2.40
C THR A 18 4.86 4.60 -1.79
N ILE A 19 3.79 4.99 -1.08
CA ILE A 19 3.78 6.28 -0.39
C ILE A 19 4.85 6.30 0.70
N ALA A 20 4.95 5.23 1.48
CA ALA A 20 5.91 5.16 2.57
C ALA A 20 7.35 5.23 2.07
N GLU A 21 7.64 4.57 0.95
CA GLU A 21 8.99 4.55 0.39
C GLU A 21 9.38 5.87 -0.24
N ASN A 22 8.45 6.52 -0.91
CA ASN A 22 8.76 7.76 -1.62
C ASN A 22 8.57 8.99 -0.76
N LYS A 23 7.75 8.90 0.26
CA LYS A 23 7.44 10.00 1.18
C LYS A 23 6.90 11.22 0.47
N HIS A 24 6.19 10.99 -0.63
CA HIS A 24 5.64 12.05 -1.46
C HIS A 24 4.48 11.48 -2.27
N PHE A 25 3.29 12.09 -2.14
CA PHE A 25 2.10 11.58 -2.82
C PHE A 25 2.21 11.66 -4.34
N GLY A 26 2.72 12.80 -4.84
CA GLY A 26 2.86 12.98 -6.28
C GLY A 26 3.78 11.94 -6.91
N THR A 27 4.94 11.71 -6.28
CA THR A 27 5.89 10.72 -6.78
C THR A 27 5.30 9.32 -6.74
N ALA A 28 4.60 8.98 -5.64
CA ALA A 28 3.98 7.68 -5.52
C ALA A 28 2.92 7.46 -6.60
N ALA A 29 2.09 8.48 -6.84
CA ALA A 29 1.05 8.39 -7.87
C ALA A 29 1.67 8.18 -9.26
N THR A 30 2.74 8.90 -9.56
CA THR A 30 3.45 8.74 -10.82
C THR A 30 3.98 7.32 -10.98
N LYS A 31 4.61 6.78 -9.93
CA LYS A 31 5.16 5.43 -9.98
C LYS A 31 4.08 4.36 -10.19
N LEU A 32 2.90 4.59 -9.63
CA LEU A 32 1.79 3.66 -9.77
C LEU A 32 0.94 3.94 -10.99
N GLU A 33 1.25 4.99 -11.74
CA GLU A 33 0.54 5.39 -12.96
C GLU A 33 -0.94 5.63 -12.70
N ILE A 34 -1.24 6.29 -11.57
CA ILE A 34 -2.60 6.67 -11.23
C ILE A 34 -2.62 8.14 -10.85
N SER A 35 -3.81 8.73 -10.79
CA SER A 35 -3.94 10.10 -10.35
C SER A 35 -3.70 10.22 -8.85
N GLN A 36 -3.28 11.40 -8.42
CA GLN A 36 -3.07 11.64 -7.00
C GLN A 36 -4.36 11.49 -6.18
N PRO A 37 -5.53 11.98 -6.66
CA PRO A 37 -6.78 11.71 -5.95
C PRO A 37 -7.10 10.21 -5.82
N SER A 38 -6.82 9.42 -6.85
CA SER A 38 -7.03 7.96 -6.76
C SER A 38 -6.11 7.33 -5.73
N LEU A 39 -4.86 7.78 -5.69
CA LEU A 39 -3.91 7.32 -4.69
C LEU A 39 -4.41 7.62 -3.27
N SER A 40 -4.85 8.85 -3.04
CA SER A 40 -5.35 9.27 -1.74
C SER A 40 -6.58 8.48 -1.33
N GLN A 41 -7.50 8.25 -2.27
CA GLN A 41 -8.71 7.48 -1.98
C GLN A 41 -8.38 6.04 -1.62
N ALA A 42 -7.41 5.44 -2.30
CA ALA A 42 -7.00 4.08 -2.00
C ALA A 42 -6.40 3.99 -0.59
N LEU A 43 -5.59 4.98 -0.21
CA LEU A 43 -5.02 5.01 1.13
C LEU A 43 -6.10 5.18 2.19
N VAL A 44 -7.05 6.09 1.96
CA VAL A 44 -8.15 6.31 2.90
C VAL A 44 -8.98 5.05 3.06
N ALA A 45 -9.30 4.38 1.95
CA ALA A 45 -10.08 3.14 2.00
C ALA A 45 -9.36 2.07 2.82
N LEU A 46 -8.05 1.95 2.64
CA LEU A 46 -7.27 0.99 3.40
C LEU A 46 -7.30 1.34 4.89
N GLU A 47 -7.05 2.60 5.23
CA GLU A 47 -7.03 3.02 6.62
C GLU A 47 -8.40 2.83 7.29
N GLN A 48 -9.47 3.16 6.57
CA GLN A 48 -10.81 2.98 7.11
C GLN A 48 -11.15 1.51 7.31
N GLY A 49 -10.78 0.67 6.36
CA GLY A 49 -11.00 -0.76 6.49
C GLY A 49 -10.26 -1.37 7.66
N LEU A 50 -9.02 -0.94 7.88
CA LEU A 50 -8.20 -1.45 8.98
C LEU A 50 -8.56 -0.80 10.32
N GLY A 51 -9.15 0.40 10.29
CA GLY A 51 -9.43 1.14 11.50
C GLY A 51 -8.20 1.76 12.14
N VAL A 52 -7.14 1.99 11.36
CA VAL A 52 -5.91 2.61 11.85
C VAL A 52 -5.40 3.60 10.82
N GLN A 53 -4.62 4.56 11.30
CA GLN A 53 -3.96 5.51 10.42
C GLN A 53 -2.54 5.04 10.14
N LEU A 54 -2.20 4.96 8.87
CA LEU A 54 -0.88 4.48 8.44
C LEU A 54 0.05 5.63 8.07
N ILE A 55 -0.52 6.70 7.52
CA ILE A 55 0.22 7.87 7.07
C ILE A 55 -0.35 9.08 7.75
N GLU A 56 0.51 9.86 8.38
CA GLU A 56 0.11 11.12 8.96
C GLU A 56 0.21 12.21 7.90
N ARG A 57 -0.85 12.94 7.71
CA ARG A 57 -0.90 13.98 6.69
C ARG A 57 -0.75 15.35 7.33
N SER A 58 0.46 15.73 7.55
CA SER A 58 0.66 17.12 7.87
C SER A 58 0.90 17.87 6.56
N THR A 59 0.93 19.15 6.61
CA THR A 59 0.80 20.03 5.48
C THR A 59 1.79 19.81 4.35
N ARG A 60 2.99 19.33 4.63
CA ARG A 60 4.04 19.27 3.62
C ARG A 60 4.80 17.96 3.57
N LYS A 61 4.63 17.14 4.58
CA LYS A 61 5.42 15.91 4.68
C LYS A 61 4.53 14.71 4.82
N VAL A 62 4.98 13.64 4.21
CA VAL A 62 4.40 12.33 4.42
C VAL A 62 5.18 11.67 5.56
N ILE A 63 4.49 11.39 6.64
CA ILE A 63 5.11 10.75 7.80
C ILE A 63 4.37 9.45 8.05
N VAL A 64 5.11 8.34 8.11
CA VAL A 64 4.50 7.05 8.44
C VAL A 64 4.24 7.04 9.94
N THR A 65 3.02 6.69 10.34
CA THR A 65 2.68 6.62 11.76
C THR A 65 3.42 5.47 12.43
N ALA A 66 3.43 5.45 13.77
CA ALA A 66 4.02 4.33 14.50
C ALA A 66 3.36 3.01 14.10
N THR A 67 2.03 3.01 13.94
CA THR A 67 1.30 1.83 13.48
C THR A 67 1.71 1.47 12.06
N GLY A 68 1.85 2.46 11.18
CA GLY A 68 2.29 2.24 9.81
C GLY A 68 3.67 1.62 9.76
N GLU A 69 4.60 2.09 10.61
CA GLU A 69 5.95 1.52 10.66
C GLU A 69 5.93 0.06 11.06
N LYS A 70 5.04 -0.30 11.98
CA LYS A 70 4.92 -1.71 12.40
C LYS A 70 4.33 -2.58 11.32
N LEU A 71 3.41 -2.04 10.53
CA LEU A 71 2.70 -2.83 9.50
C LEU A 71 3.42 -2.85 8.17
N LEU A 72 4.30 -1.90 7.92
CA LEU A 72 5.00 -1.79 6.63
C LEU A 72 5.73 -3.07 6.24
N PRO A 73 6.50 -3.71 7.13
CA PRO A 73 7.19 -4.96 6.73
C PRO A 73 6.24 -6.06 6.29
N TYR A 74 5.07 -6.13 6.90
CA TYR A 74 4.08 -7.15 6.51
C TYR A 74 3.48 -6.85 5.15
N ALA A 75 3.23 -5.58 4.85
CA ALA A 75 2.75 -5.18 3.53
C ALA A 75 3.81 -5.50 2.47
N GLU A 76 5.07 -5.18 2.76
CA GLU A 76 6.17 -5.46 1.84
C GLU A 76 6.32 -6.96 1.60
N ALA A 77 6.27 -7.77 2.65
CA ALA A 77 6.38 -9.22 2.52
C ALA A 77 5.22 -9.81 1.71
N THR A 78 4.02 -9.27 1.93
CA THR A 78 2.84 -9.74 1.19
C THR A 78 3.00 -9.48 -0.30
N LEU A 79 3.47 -8.29 -0.66
CA LEU A 79 3.67 -7.93 -2.07
C LEU A 79 4.79 -8.76 -2.69
N GLU A 80 5.86 -9.01 -1.95
CA GLU A 80 6.93 -9.87 -2.44
C GLU A 80 6.45 -11.28 -2.71
N ALA A 81 5.62 -11.81 -1.82
CA ALA A 81 5.06 -13.15 -2.01
C ALA A 81 4.15 -13.19 -3.24
N ALA A 82 3.35 -12.16 -3.44
CA ALA A 82 2.48 -12.08 -4.61
C ALA A 82 3.29 -12.01 -5.90
N ASP A 83 4.36 -11.21 -5.89
CA ASP A 83 5.23 -11.08 -7.06
C ASP A 83 5.94 -12.41 -7.35
N ALA A 84 6.38 -13.11 -6.29
CA ALA A 84 7.00 -14.42 -6.46
C ALA A 84 6.02 -15.43 -7.03
N PHE A 85 4.78 -15.39 -6.58
CA PHE A 85 3.74 -16.27 -7.13
C PHE A 85 3.58 -16.06 -8.63
N LEU A 86 3.50 -14.80 -9.04
CA LEU A 86 3.33 -14.47 -10.46
C LEU A 86 4.55 -14.90 -11.28
N ALA A 87 5.75 -14.69 -10.75
CA ALA A 87 6.97 -15.09 -11.45
C ALA A 87 7.03 -16.60 -11.64
N HIS A 88 6.66 -17.36 -10.63
CA HIS A 88 6.65 -18.82 -10.73
C HIS A 88 5.57 -19.31 -11.68
N ALA A 89 4.40 -18.64 -11.68
CA ALA A 89 3.34 -19.00 -12.62
C ALA A 89 3.76 -18.79 -14.05
N ARG A 90 4.47 -17.68 -14.33
CA ARG A 90 4.97 -17.40 -15.68
C ARG A 90 6.02 -18.40 -16.10
N GLY A 91 6.90 -18.81 -15.20
CA GLY A 91 7.89 -19.83 -15.47
C GLY A 91 7.26 -21.18 -15.78
N ALA A 92 6.24 -21.55 -14.99
CA ALA A 92 5.53 -22.81 -15.21
C ALA A 92 4.83 -22.83 -16.58
N HIS A 93 4.37 -21.68 -17.05
CA HIS A 93 3.68 -21.58 -18.33
C HIS A 93 4.58 -21.93 -19.51
N GLY A 94 5.88 -21.76 -19.36
CA GLY A 94 6.83 -22.04 -20.43
C GLY A 94 7.22 -23.52 -20.56
N THR A 95 6.69 -24.38 -19.74
CA THR A 95 7.01 -25.82 -19.79
C THR A 95 5.81 -26.66 -20.29
#